data_1129681768c103e172944ae15c1e92bc
#
_entry.id   1129681768c103e172944ae15c1e92bc
#
_cell.length_a   1.000
_cell.length_b   1.000
_cell.length_c   1.000
_cell.angle_alpha   90.00
_cell.angle_beta   90.00
_cell.angle_gamma   90.00
#
_symmetry.space_group_name_H-M   'P 1'
#
loop_
_entity.id
_entity.type
_entity.pdbx_description
1 polymer ?
#
loop_
_entity_poly.entity_id
_entity_poly.type
_entity_poly.pdbx_seq_one_letter_code
_entity_poly.pdbx_strand_id
1 'polypeptide(L)'
;MVAAMNSPIPVINAGDGGHQHPTQTLTDLMTIHRLKGHLDNLTIGLCGDLKFGRTVHSLILALSRYTGIRFVLISPKELAVPDYIKEEVLDKKKIPYTEVQSLDEAMPELDILYMTRIQRERFASEEEYLRLKDSYILTPKQLELAKPDMYILHPLPRVNEISVAVDNDPRAAYFTQVFCGKIIRMVLILKLLDRIPAPFDQQLPAPERHQPQVVHNHLHCGNPRCITTIEQELPQAFRPVEEKPGAFRCIYCEALVD
;
A
#
# COMPACT_ATOMS: atom_id res chain seq x y z
N MET A 1 6.81 -14.28 9.14
CA MET A 1 7.30 -14.80 7.85
C MET A 1 7.98 -16.16 8.00
N VAL A 2 8.94 -16.34 8.90
CA VAL A 2 9.66 -17.62 9.10
C VAL A 2 8.71 -18.81 9.41
N ALA A 3 7.70 -18.60 10.27
CA ALA A 3 6.70 -19.63 10.57
C ALA A 3 5.88 -20.06 9.34
N ALA A 4 5.60 -19.14 8.42
CA ALA A 4 4.85 -19.44 7.20
C ALA A 4 5.67 -20.24 6.18
N MET A 5 6.98 -20.09 6.16
CA MET A 5 7.87 -20.79 5.22
C MET A 5 8.06 -22.27 5.58
N ASN A 6 7.91 -22.63 6.86
CA ASN A 6 8.14 -23.97 7.39
C ASN A 6 6.86 -24.66 7.87
N SER A 7 5.69 -24.04 7.68
CA SER A 7 4.41 -24.59 8.12
C SER A 7 3.74 -25.37 6.98
N PRO A 8 3.25 -26.60 7.20
CA PRO A 8 2.36 -27.29 6.26
C PRO A 8 0.96 -26.68 6.25
N ILE A 9 0.66 -25.78 7.18
CA ILE A 9 -0.64 -25.10 7.30
C ILE A 9 -0.55 -23.75 6.61
N PRO A 10 -1.54 -23.36 5.78
CA PRO A 10 -1.60 -22.03 5.18
C PRO A 10 -1.56 -20.92 6.23
N VAL A 11 -0.72 -19.91 5.99
CA VAL A 11 -0.59 -18.73 6.85
C VAL A 11 -0.93 -17.48 6.05
N ILE A 12 -1.85 -16.67 6.56
CA ILE A 12 -2.27 -15.41 5.94
C ILE A 12 -1.60 -14.24 6.67
N ASN A 13 -0.80 -13.46 5.95
CA ASN A 13 -0.31 -12.18 6.45
C ASN A 13 -1.47 -11.16 6.43
N ALA A 14 -1.99 -10.80 7.61
CA ALA A 14 -3.05 -9.81 7.78
C ALA A 14 -2.52 -8.39 8.00
N GLY A 15 -1.19 -8.21 7.93
CA GLY A 15 -0.48 -6.95 8.08
C GLY A 15 0.71 -7.07 9.03
N ASP A 16 1.85 -6.52 8.61
CA ASP A 16 3.15 -6.62 9.28
C ASP A 16 3.77 -5.24 9.55
N GLY A 17 3.20 -4.51 10.47
CA GLY A 17 3.71 -3.17 10.85
C GLY A 17 3.46 -2.11 9.76
N GLY A 18 4.51 -1.45 9.31
CA GLY A 18 4.47 -0.43 8.24
C GLY A 18 4.78 -0.99 6.85
N HIS A 19 5.01 -2.30 6.70
CA HIS A 19 5.57 -2.89 5.48
C HIS A 19 4.48 -3.35 4.50
N GLN A 20 3.66 -4.36 4.86
CA GLN A 20 2.70 -4.97 3.93
C GLN A 20 1.31 -5.14 4.54
N HIS A 21 0.29 -5.10 3.69
CA HIS A 21 -1.10 -5.46 4.03
C HIS A 21 -1.77 -6.25 2.91
N PRO A 22 -1.36 -7.51 2.65
CA PRO A 22 -1.79 -8.27 1.47
C PRO A 22 -3.30 -8.43 1.36
N THR A 23 -3.99 -8.68 2.47
CA THR A 23 -5.45 -8.85 2.45
C THR A 23 -6.21 -7.56 2.12
N GLN A 24 -5.65 -6.39 2.47
CA GLN A 24 -6.21 -5.11 2.06
C GLN A 24 -5.92 -4.86 0.58
N THR A 25 -4.73 -5.17 0.11
CA THR A 25 -4.37 -5.06 -1.32
C THR A 25 -5.31 -5.86 -2.20
N LEU A 26 -5.62 -7.11 -1.83
CA LEU A 26 -6.60 -7.93 -2.55
C LEU A 26 -8.00 -7.29 -2.55
N THR A 27 -8.39 -6.67 -1.42
CA THR A 27 -9.64 -5.91 -1.31
C THR A 27 -9.66 -4.75 -2.30
N ASP A 28 -8.58 -3.98 -2.36
CA ASP A 28 -8.45 -2.80 -3.20
C ASP A 28 -8.48 -3.17 -4.69
N LEU A 29 -7.70 -4.18 -5.09
CA LEU A 29 -7.69 -4.68 -6.46
C LEU A 29 -9.07 -5.22 -6.89
N MET A 30 -9.75 -6.00 -6.05
CA MET A 30 -11.09 -6.49 -6.33
C MET A 30 -12.08 -5.33 -6.48
N THR A 31 -11.95 -4.31 -5.65
CA THR A 31 -12.83 -3.14 -5.69
C THR A 31 -12.62 -2.33 -6.98
N ILE A 32 -11.36 -2.03 -7.31
CA ILE A 32 -11.01 -1.31 -8.54
C ILE A 32 -11.51 -2.08 -9.76
N HIS A 33 -11.22 -3.39 -9.83
CA HIS A 33 -11.68 -4.23 -10.95
C HIS A 33 -13.20 -4.26 -11.06
N ARG A 34 -13.91 -4.35 -9.93
CA ARG A 34 -15.38 -4.34 -9.91
C ARG A 34 -15.97 -3.02 -10.43
N LEU A 35 -15.33 -1.88 -10.10
CA LEU A 35 -15.82 -0.55 -10.44
C LEU A 35 -15.42 -0.09 -11.84
N LYS A 36 -14.19 -0.41 -12.27
CA LYS A 36 -13.64 0.00 -13.57
C LYS A 36 -13.71 -1.08 -14.65
N GLY A 37 -13.92 -2.34 -14.26
CA GLY A 37 -13.91 -3.49 -15.19
C GLY A 37 -12.52 -4.00 -15.55
N HIS A 38 -11.46 -3.26 -15.20
CA HIS A 38 -10.06 -3.57 -15.50
C HIS A 38 -9.13 -3.01 -14.43
N LEU A 39 -7.84 -3.39 -14.50
CA LEU A 39 -6.78 -2.90 -13.62
C LEU A 39 -5.63 -2.22 -14.38
N ASP A 40 -5.73 -2.15 -15.69
CA ASP A 40 -4.76 -1.51 -16.60
C ASP A 40 -5.20 -0.10 -16.96
N ASN A 41 -4.23 0.76 -17.38
CA ASN A 41 -4.48 2.11 -17.89
C ASN A 41 -5.28 3.00 -16.93
N LEU A 42 -4.87 3.02 -15.65
CA LEU A 42 -5.50 3.81 -14.60
C LEU A 42 -4.53 4.83 -13.99
N THR A 43 -5.04 6.01 -13.73
CA THR A 43 -4.35 7.04 -12.91
C THR A 43 -4.84 6.92 -11.46
N ILE A 44 -3.95 6.54 -10.57
CA ILE A 44 -4.24 6.26 -9.17
C ILE A 44 -3.68 7.39 -8.29
N GLY A 45 -4.55 8.18 -7.68
CA GLY A 45 -4.18 9.14 -6.65
C GLY A 45 -4.07 8.47 -5.29
N LEU A 46 -2.94 8.61 -4.63
CA LEU A 46 -2.71 8.15 -3.26
C LEU A 46 -2.55 9.36 -2.37
N CYS A 47 -3.45 9.56 -1.40
CA CYS A 47 -3.52 10.79 -0.62
C CYS A 47 -3.43 10.55 0.89
N GLY A 48 -2.60 11.34 1.57
CA GLY A 48 -2.47 11.37 3.02
C GLY A 48 -1.11 10.90 3.54
N ASP A 49 -1.08 9.89 4.41
CA ASP A 49 0.16 9.31 4.95
C ASP A 49 0.72 8.26 3.99
N LEU A 50 1.60 8.69 3.08
CA LEU A 50 2.25 7.79 2.13
C LEU A 50 3.56 7.21 2.69
N LYS A 51 4.11 7.79 3.76
CA LYS A 51 5.36 7.35 4.38
C LYS A 51 5.19 6.09 5.21
N PHE A 52 4.14 6.03 6.03
CA PHE A 52 3.90 4.91 6.94
C PHE A 52 2.71 4.05 6.50
N GLY A 53 2.06 4.44 5.41
CA GLY A 53 0.86 3.80 4.88
C GLY A 53 1.14 2.44 4.23
N ARG A 54 1.21 1.35 5.02
CA ARG A 54 1.41 -0.01 4.49
C ARG A 54 0.42 -0.43 3.41
N THR A 55 -0.81 0.10 3.45
CA THR A 55 -1.82 -0.15 2.42
C THR A 55 -1.42 0.50 1.09
N VAL A 56 -0.85 1.72 1.16
CA VAL A 56 -0.31 2.44 -0.01
C VAL A 56 0.86 1.67 -0.62
N HIS A 57 1.85 1.27 0.19
CA HIS A 57 3.03 0.54 -0.28
C HIS A 57 2.63 -0.76 -0.97
N SER A 58 1.75 -1.54 -0.33
CA SER A 58 1.26 -2.80 -0.90
C SER A 58 0.46 -2.59 -2.18
N LEU A 59 -0.34 -1.52 -2.27
CA LEU A 59 -1.13 -1.22 -3.45
C LEU A 59 -0.24 -0.78 -4.63
N ILE A 60 0.77 0.06 -4.38
CA ILE A 60 1.78 0.41 -5.39
C ILE A 60 2.45 -0.85 -5.95
N LEU A 61 2.95 -1.72 -5.06
CA LEU A 61 3.59 -2.99 -5.46
C LEU A 61 2.66 -3.89 -6.28
N ALA A 62 1.39 -3.95 -5.94
CA ALA A 62 0.42 -4.79 -6.64
C ALA A 62 0.07 -4.20 -8.02
N LEU A 63 -0.27 -2.93 -8.08
CA LEU A 63 -0.63 -2.24 -9.33
C LEU A 63 0.56 -2.09 -10.28
N SER A 64 1.79 -2.09 -9.78
CA SER A 64 3.00 -2.09 -10.60
C SER A 64 3.18 -3.31 -11.51
N ARG A 65 2.29 -4.30 -11.41
CA ARG A 65 2.25 -5.50 -12.27
C ARG A 65 1.35 -5.34 -13.49
N TYR A 66 0.56 -4.26 -13.52
CA TYR A 66 -0.39 -3.97 -14.58
C TYR A 66 0.16 -2.91 -15.53
N THR A 67 -0.29 -2.90 -16.76
CA THR A 67 0.17 -1.98 -17.80
C THR A 67 -0.55 -0.64 -17.74
N GLY A 68 0.13 0.44 -18.13
CA GLY A 68 -0.49 1.77 -18.24
C GLY A 68 -0.92 2.39 -16.90
N ILE A 69 -0.37 1.92 -15.77
CA ILE A 69 -0.60 2.54 -14.46
C ILE A 69 0.25 3.79 -14.32
N ARG A 70 -0.37 4.85 -13.80
CA ARG A 70 0.27 6.09 -13.38
C ARG A 70 -0.14 6.42 -11.94
N PHE A 71 0.81 6.88 -11.13
CA PHE A 71 0.51 7.32 -9.77
C PHE A 71 0.58 8.84 -9.65
N VAL A 72 -0.34 9.40 -8.85
CA VAL A 72 -0.28 10.77 -8.33
C VAL A 72 -0.16 10.66 -6.82
N LEU A 73 1.00 11.04 -6.28
CA LEU A 73 1.36 10.90 -4.87
C LEU A 73 1.07 12.24 -4.18
N ILE A 74 0.00 12.28 -3.39
CA ILE A 74 -0.55 13.50 -2.79
C ILE A 74 -0.26 13.50 -1.30
N SER A 75 0.79 14.21 -0.86
CA SER A 75 1.18 14.23 0.56
C SER A 75 2.00 15.47 0.91
N PRO A 76 2.05 15.87 2.20
CA PRO A 76 3.08 16.75 2.68
C PRO A 76 4.45 16.11 2.46
N LYS A 77 5.50 16.91 2.32
CA LYS A 77 6.87 16.39 2.10
C LYS A 77 7.32 15.41 3.18
N GLU A 78 6.91 15.65 4.42
CA GLU A 78 7.25 14.83 5.59
C GLU A 78 6.61 13.44 5.55
N LEU A 79 5.52 13.30 4.80
CA LEU A 79 4.74 12.07 4.63
C LEU A 79 4.82 11.49 3.21
N ALA A 80 5.81 11.92 2.42
CA ALA A 80 6.03 11.41 1.07
C ALA A 80 6.34 9.90 1.07
N VAL A 81 6.07 9.26 -0.06
CA VAL A 81 6.42 7.85 -0.28
C VAL A 81 7.92 7.65 -0.05
N PRO A 82 8.34 6.63 0.71
CA PRO A 82 9.75 6.34 0.95
C PRO A 82 10.54 6.10 -0.35
N ASP A 83 11.80 6.53 -0.36
CA ASP A 83 12.65 6.43 -1.53
C ASP A 83 12.81 4.98 -2.04
N TYR A 84 12.85 4.00 -1.13
CA TYR A 84 12.94 2.59 -1.55
C TYR A 84 11.73 2.12 -2.40
N ILE A 85 10.52 2.69 -2.20
CA ILE A 85 9.37 2.39 -3.06
C ILE A 85 9.52 3.11 -4.42
N LYS A 86 10.01 4.34 -4.41
CA LYS A 86 10.24 5.08 -5.66
C LYS A 86 11.33 4.39 -6.48
N GLU A 87 12.52 4.22 -5.93
CA GLU A 87 13.69 3.67 -6.61
C GLU A 87 13.48 2.20 -7.04
N GLU A 88 13.06 1.34 -6.12
CA GLU A 88 13.02 -0.11 -6.36
C GLU A 88 11.75 -0.60 -7.06
N VAL A 89 10.68 0.20 -7.06
CA VAL A 89 9.41 -0.20 -7.69
C VAL A 89 9.05 0.70 -8.86
N LEU A 90 8.91 2.01 -8.61
CA LEU A 90 8.40 2.92 -9.64
C LEU A 90 9.44 3.17 -10.72
N ASP A 91 10.64 3.58 -10.35
CA ASP A 91 11.73 3.93 -11.29
C ASP A 91 12.27 2.68 -11.99
N LYS A 92 12.52 1.60 -11.24
CA LYS A 92 13.00 0.33 -11.80
C LYS A 92 12.04 -0.25 -12.83
N LYS A 93 10.73 -0.13 -12.62
CA LYS A 93 9.70 -0.59 -13.55
C LYS A 93 9.26 0.48 -14.55
N LYS A 94 9.86 1.68 -14.49
CA LYS A 94 9.51 2.83 -15.35
C LYS A 94 8.03 3.19 -15.29
N ILE A 95 7.44 3.13 -14.09
CA ILE A 95 6.04 3.50 -13.87
C ILE A 95 5.98 5.01 -13.67
N PRO A 96 5.23 5.75 -14.48
CA PRO A 96 5.13 7.20 -14.34
C PRO A 96 4.44 7.57 -13.02
N TYR A 97 5.01 8.54 -12.32
CA TYR A 97 4.40 9.14 -11.14
C TYR A 97 4.69 10.62 -11.04
N THR A 98 3.82 11.34 -10.32
CA THR A 98 4.01 12.74 -9.96
C THR A 98 3.77 12.91 -8.47
N GLU A 99 4.56 13.78 -7.83
CA GLU A 99 4.39 14.15 -6.42
C GLU A 99 3.78 15.55 -6.34
N VAL A 100 2.64 15.68 -5.68
CA VAL A 100 1.93 16.95 -5.49
C VAL A 100 1.52 17.13 -4.03
N GLN A 101 1.32 18.38 -3.62
CA GLN A 101 0.90 18.71 -2.26
C GLN A 101 -0.57 19.18 -2.20
N SER A 102 -1.23 19.34 -3.33
CA SER A 102 -2.61 19.79 -3.42
C SER A 102 -3.51 18.68 -3.94
N LEU A 103 -4.57 18.39 -3.20
CA LEU A 103 -5.60 17.46 -3.64
C LEU A 103 -6.36 18.03 -4.85
N ASP A 104 -6.65 19.33 -4.84
CA ASP A 104 -7.37 20.02 -5.92
C ASP A 104 -6.62 19.94 -7.26
N GLU A 105 -5.28 20.02 -7.22
CA GLU A 105 -4.42 19.89 -8.40
C GLU A 105 -4.50 18.49 -9.03
N ALA A 106 -4.60 17.48 -8.19
CA ALA A 106 -4.61 16.08 -8.64
C ALA A 106 -5.97 15.62 -9.19
N MET A 107 -7.09 16.13 -8.62
CA MET A 107 -8.44 15.61 -8.85
C MET A 107 -8.84 15.43 -10.33
N PRO A 108 -8.52 16.36 -11.27
CA PRO A 108 -8.97 16.25 -12.65
C PRO A 108 -8.40 15.03 -13.42
N GLU A 109 -7.27 14.50 -12.96
CA GLU A 109 -6.57 13.42 -13.67
C GLU A 109 -6.96 12.02 -13.18
N LEU A 110 -7.48 11.91 -11.96
CA LEU A 110 -7.64 10.65 -11.27
C LEU A 110 -8.76 9.78 -11.83
N ASP A 111 -8.51 8.48 -11.88
CA ASP A 111 -9.51 7.43 -12.07
C ASP A 111 -9.91 6.79 -10.74
N ILE A 112 -8.96 6.72 -9.81
CA ILE A 112 -9.13 6.27 -8.42
C ILE A 112 -8.45 7.27 -7.50
N LEU A 113 -9.15 7.70 -6.46
CA LEU A 113 -8.58 8.41 -5.33
C LEU A 113 -8.58 7.49 -4.11
N TYR A 114 -7.40 7.11 -3.63
CA TYR A 114 -7.21 6.30 -2.43
C TYR A 114 -6.79 7.21 -1.28
N MET A 115 -7.71 7.45 -0.36
CA MET A 115 -7.49 8.28 0.82
C MET A 115 -6.95 7.44 1.97
N THR A 116 -6.01 7.99 2.74
CA THR A 116 -5.50 7.39 3.97
C THR A 116 -5.54 8.39 5.11
N ARG A 117 -5.76 7.91 6.32
CA ARG A 117 -5.66 8.75 7.51
C ARG A 117 -4.20 8.99 7.90
N ILE A 118 -3.92 10.12 8.51
CA ILE A 118 -2.65 10.42 9.14
C ILE A 118 -2.67 9.80 10.56
N GLN A 119 -1.78 8.82 10.81
CA GLN A 119 -1.80 7.99 12.01
C GLN A 119 -0.95 8.61 13.12
N ARG A 120 -1.59 9.09 14.22
CA ARG A 120 -0.91 9.70 15.38
C ARG A 120 0.21 8.82 15.93
N GLU A 121 -0.04 7.53 16.02
CA GLU A 121 0.88 6.53 16.57
C GLU A 121 2.21 6.38 15.81
N ARG A 122 2.32 7.00 14.65
CA ARG A 122 3.53 6.94 13.79
C ARG A 122 4.46 8.13 13.98
N PHE A 123 4.01 9.21 14.62
CA PHE A 123 4.80 10.41 14.82
C PHE A 123 5.66 10.31 16.09
N ALA A 124 6.85 10.92 16.03
CA ALA A 124 7.74 11.01 17.17
C ALA A 124 7.30 12.10 18.16
N SER A 125 6.64 13.17 17.64
CA SER A 125 6.10 14.26 18.45
C SER A 125 4.63 14.50 18.15
N GLU A 126 3.89 14.92 19.19
CA GLU A 126 2.50 15.32 19.05
C GLU A 126 2.34 16.61 18.26
N GLU A 127 3.31 17.49 18.35
CA GLU A 127 3.33 18.78 17.67
C GLU A 127 3.38 18.61 16.15
N GLU A 128 4.22 17.70 15.67
CA GLU A 128 4.28 17.34 14.24
C GLU A 128 2.96 16.72 13.76
N TYR A 129 2.38 15.82 14.53
CA TYR A 129 1.08 15.23 14.20
C TYR A 129 -0.03 16.30 14.11
N LEU A 130 -0.12 17.20 15.10
CA LEU A 130 -1.15 18.24 15.10
C LEU A 130 -1.04 19.21 13.93
N ARG A 131 0.18 19.45 13.44
CA ARG A 131 0.44 20.26 12.25
C ARG A 131 -0.05 19.59 10.96
N LEU A 132 0.05 18.27 10.88
CA LEU A 132 -0.17 17.52 9.64
C LEU A 132 -1.53 16.79 9.59
N LYS A 133 -2.17 16.53 10.71
CA LYS A 133 -3.39 15.69 10.81
C LYS A 133 -4.54 16.12 9.91
N ASP A 134 -4.68 17.43 9.65
CA ASP A 134 -5.76 18.00 8.85
C ASP A 134 -5.29 18.50 7.47
N SER A 135 -4.12 18.00 6.98
CA SER A 135 -3.55 18.44 5.71
C SER A 135 -4.45 18.13 4.52
N TYR A 136 -5.22 17.05 4.61
CA TYR A 136 -6.13 16.64 3.53
C TYR A 136 -7.48 16.24 4.09
N ILE A 137 -8.50 17.02 3.75
CA ILE A 137 -9.90 16.71 4.06
C ILE A 137 -10.67 16.74 2.75
N LEU A 138 -11.11 15.58 2.28
CA LEU A 138 -11.93 15.47 1.09
C LEU A 138 -13.36 15.95 1.39
N THR A 139 -13.82 16.94 0.65
CA THR A 139 -15.16 17.51 0.77
C THR A 139 -15.87 17.46 -0.59
N PRO A 140 -17.19 17.69 -0.66
CA PRO A 140 -17.90 17.77 -1.94
C PRO A 140 -17.32 18.80 -2.92
N LYS A 141 -16.70 19.87 -2.42
CA LYS A 141 -16.09 20.90 -3.26
C LYS A 141 -14.94 20.34 -4.14
N GLN A 142 -14.06 19.51 -3.58
CA GLN A 142 -13.01 18.87 -4.36
C GLN A 142 -13.59 17.92 -5.41
N LEU A 143 -14.73 17.30 -5.12
CA LEU A 143 -15.37 16.36 -6.05
C LEU A 143 -15.94 17.04 -7.30
N GLU A 144 -16.15 18.35 -7.28
CA GLU A 144 -16.53 19.13 -8.48
C GLU A 144 -15.41 19.15 -9.53
N LEU A 145 -14.15 18.99 -9.11
CA LEU A 145 -12.97 18.97 -9.98
C LEU A 145 -12.70 17.57 -10.58
N ALA A 146 -13.32 16.54 -10.02
CA ALA A 146 -13.03 15.16 -10.35
C ALA A 146 -13.80 14.67 -11.59
N LYS A 147 -13.25 13.67 -12.27
CA LYS A 147 -13.96 12.96 -13.33
C LYS A 147 -15.28 12.36 -12.79
N PRO A 148 -16.34 12.31 -13.60
CA PRO A 148 -17.62 11.73 -13.17
C PRO A 148 -17.53 10.22 -12.89
N ASP A 149 -16.56 9.53 -13.47
CA ASP A 149 -16.30 8.10 -13.30
C ASP A 149 -15.11 7.78 -12.38
N MET A 150 -14.54 8.77 -11.68
CA MET A 150 -13.57 8.56 -10.62
C MET A 150 -14.24 7.86 -9.44
N TYR A 151 -13.50 7.00 -8.71
CA TYR A 151 -13.99 6.41 -7.46
C TYR A 151 -13.06 6.70 -6.30
N ILE A 152 -13.67 6.89 -5.12
CA ILE A 152 -12.99 7.18 -3.86
C ILE A 152 -12.91 5.90 -3.04
N LEU A 153 -11.71 5.51 -2.68
CA LEU A 153 -11.41 4.36 -1.83
C LEU A 153 -10.80 4.81 -0.51
N HIS A 154 -11.02 4.05 0.54
CA HIS A 154 -10.43 4.25 1.86
C HIS A 154 -10.42 2.93 2.64
N PRO A 155 -9.32 2.51 3.27
CA PRO A 155 -9.25 1.23 3.99
C PRO A 155 -10.10 1.19 5.26
N LEU A 156 -10.62 2.33 5.71
CA LEU A 156 -11.39 2.51 6.95
C LEU A 156 -10.66 1.95 8.21
N PRO A 157 -10.98 2.41 9.42
CA PRO A 157 -11.91 3.52 9.71
C PRO A 157 -11.34 4.88 9.34
N ARG A 158 -12.19 5.80 8.92
CA ARG A 158 -11.82 7.21 8.76
C ARG A 158 -12.03 7.99 10.07
N VAL A 159 -11.37 9.12 10.18
CA VAL A 159 -11.58 10.10 11.27
C VAL A 159 -12.22 11.36 10.68
N ASN A 160 -11.43 12.21 10.03
CA ASN A 160 -11.89 13.48 9.44
C ASN A 160 -11.38 13.71 8.01
N GLU A 161 -10.51 12.83 7.50
CA GLU A 161 -9.90 12.95 6.17
C GLU A 161 -10.90 12.83 5.01
N ILE A 162 -12.11 12.34 5.27
CA ILE A 162 -13.24 12.39 4.34
C ILE A 162 -14.45 12.93 5.09
N SER A 163 -14.99 14.05 4.62
CA SER A 163 -16.24 14.62 5.16
C SER A 163 -17.40 13.64 5.01
N VAL A 164 -18.28 13.58 6.01
CA VAL A 164 -19.50 12.77 5.99
C VAL A 164 -20.40 13.15 4.80
N ALA A 165 -20.36 14.40 4.34
CA ALA A 165 -21.13 14.85 3.19
C ALA A 165 -20.76 14.13 1.88
N VAL A 166 -19.55 13.56 1.80
CA VAL A 166 -19.08 12.76 0.65
C VAL A 166 -19.75 11.39 0.57
N ASP A 167 -20.31 10.88 1.68
CA ASP A 167 -20.94 9.54 1.72
C ASP A 167 -22.10 9.39 0.74
N ASN A 168 -22.75 10.49 0.41
CA ASN A 168 -23.88 10.51 -0.53
C ASN A 168 -23.47 10.67 -1.99
N ASP A 169 -22.18 10.90 -2.28
CA ASP A 169 -21.68 10.97 -3.65
C ASP A 169 -21.59 9.56 -4.25
N PRO A 170 -22.10 9.32 -5.47
CA PRO A 170 -22.07 7.99 -6.11
C PRO A 170 -20.64 7.47 -6.35
N ARG A 171 -19.64 8.34 -6.32
CA ARG A 171 -18.22 7.98 -6.45
C ARG A 171 -17.61 7.49 -5.13
N ALA A 172 -18.29 7.65 -3.99
CA ALA A 172 -17.85 7.18 -2.67
C ALA A 172 -17.94 5.65 -2.58
N ALA A 173 -16.87 4.96 -2.90
CA ALA A 173 -16.85 3.50 -3.03
C ALA A 173 -16.25 2.75 -1.83
N TYR A 174 -15.83 3.44 -0.77
CA TYR A 174 -15.19 2.81 0.38
C TYR A 174 -16.12 1.86 1.16
N PHE A 175 -17.44 2.03 1.13
CA PHE A 175 -18.36 1.04 1.71
C PHE A 175 -18.49 -0.20 0.81
N THR A 176 -18.50 -0.04 -0.51
CA THR A 176 -18.39 -1.14 -1.48
C THR A 176 -17.07 -1.88 -1.30
N GLN A 177 -15.97 -1.16 -1.05
CA GLN A 177 -14.65 -1.73 -0.75
C GLN A 177 -14.68 -2.62 0.49
N VAL A 178 -15.38 -2.23 1.58
CA VAL A 178 -15.57 -3.09 2.76
C VAL A 178 -16.26 -4.40 2.40
N PHE A 179 -17.32 -4.33 1.58
CA PHE A 179 -18.02 -5.52 1.11
C PHE A 179 -17.11 -6.41 0.25
N CYS A 180 -16.34 -5.84 -0.68
CA CYS A 180 -15.33 -6.55 -1.46
C CYS A 180 -14.28 -7.21 -0.56
N GLY A 181 -13.89 -6.52 0.52
CA GLY A 181 -12.97 -7.04 1.53
C GLY A 181 -13.47 -8.29 2.25
N LYS A 182 -14.76 -8.36 2.55
CA LYS A 182 -15.40 -9.57 3.08
C LYS A 182 -15.30 -10.71 2.09
N ILE A 183 -15.71 -10.48 0.85
CA ILE A 183 -15.77 -11.51 -0.19
C ILE A 183 -14.38 -12.04 -0.54
N ILE A 184 -13.42 -11.16 -0.78
CA ILE A 184 -12.07 -11.60 -1.19
C ILE A 184 -11.34 -12.39 -0.09
N ARG A 185 -11.58 -12.06 1.20
CA ARG A 185 -11.02 -12.83 2.31
C ARG A 185 -11.65 -14.23 2.41
N MET A 186 -12.95 -14.36 2.13
CA MET A 186 -13.61 -15.68 2.04
C MET A 186 -13.01 -16.51 0.90
N VAL A 187 -12.84 -15.90 -0.28
CA VAL A 187 -12.22 -16.55 -1.45
C VAL A 187 -10.78 -16.96 -1.15
N LEU A 188 -9.99 -16.09 -0.51
CA LEU A 188 -8.61 -16.40 -0.12
C LEU A 188 -8.54 -17.62 0.80
N ILE A 189 -9.41 -17.70 1.82
CA ILE A 189 -9.47 -18.85 2.74
C ILE A 189 -9.84 -20.13 1.96
N LEU A 190 -10.89 -20.07 1.14
CA LEU A 190 -11.32 -21.23 0.35
C LEU A 190 -10.23 -21.70 -0.62
N LYS A 191 -9.50 -20.75 -1.25
CA LYS A 191 -8.37 -21.07 -2.13
C LYS A 191 -7.24 -21.77 -1.38
N LEU A 192 -6.87 -21.26 -0.22
CA LEU A 192 -5.82 -21.86 0.61
C LEU A 192 -6.18 -23.24 1.18
N LEU A 193 -7.47 -23.53 1.27
CA LEU A 193 -7.99 -24.83 1.70
C LEU A 193 -8.30 -25.77 0.51
N ASP A 194 -7.90 -25.43 -0.71
CA ASP A 194 -8.17 -26.15 -1.95
C ASP A 194 -9.67 -26.47 -2.17
N ARG A 195 -10.54 -25.55 -1.75
CA ARG A 195 -12.00 -25.66 -1.91
C ARG A 195 -12.55 -24.93 -3.14
N ILE A 196 -11.71 -24.28 -3.93
CA ILE A 196 -12.06 -23.64 -5.19
C ILE A 196 -11.52 -24.50 -6.32
N PRO A 197 -12.37 -24.93 -7.28
CA PRO A 197 -11.94 -25.71 -8.43
C PRO A 197 -10.89 -24.97 -9.28
N ALA A 198 -9.97 -25.71 -9.86
CA ALA A 198 -8.74 -25.29 -10.52
C ALA A 198 -8.79 -24.43 -11.80
N PRO A 199 -9.90 -24.01 -12.42
CA PRO A 199 -9.81 -23.21 -13.64
C PRO A 199 -9.22 -21.81 -13.45
N PHE A 200 -9.10 -21.32 -12.21
CA PHE A 200 -8.52 -20.00 -11.91
C PHE A 200 -6.97 -19.96 -11.89
N ASP A 201 -6.30 -21.11 -11.83
CA ASP A 201 -4.85 -21.19 -11.74
C ASP A 201 -4.10 -21.12 -13.08
N GLN A 202 -4.80 -21.27 -14.20
CA GLN A 202 -4.14 -21.48 -15.50
C GLN A 202 -3.71 -20.20 -16.23
N GLN A 203 -3.96 -19.01 -15.72
CA GLN A 203 -3.75 -17.76 -16.49
C GLN A 203 -2.72 -16.78 -15.89
N LEU A 204 -2.19 -17.04 -14.71
CA LEU A 204 -1.12 -16.20 -14.18
C LEU A 204 0.21 -16.96 -14.22
N PRO A 205 1.23 -16.45 -14.93
CA PRO A 205 2.58 -16.99 -14.79
C PRO A 205 2.93 -16.98 -13.32
N ALA A 206 3.51 -18.09 -12.85
CA ALA A 206 4.03 -18.13 -11.49
C ALA A 206 4.94 -16.92 -11.28
N PRO A 207 4.76 -16.14 -10.20
CA PRO A 207 5.65 -15.04 -9.95
C PRO A 207 7.07 -15.58 -9.93
N GLU A 208 7.94 -15.03 -10.78
CA GLU A 208 9.38 -15.31 -10.66
C GLU A 208 9.75 -14.96 -9.22
N ARG A 209 10.02 -16.00 -8.44
CA ARG A 209 10.54 -15.84 -7.09
C ARG A 209 12.01 -15.46 -7.22
N HIS A 210 12.27 -14.20 -7.56
CA HIS A 210 13.54 -13.62 -7.17
C HIS A 210 13.56 -13.64 -5.65
N GLN A 211 14.18 -14.69 -5.09
CA GLN A 211 14.59 -14.67 -3.70
C GLN A 211 15.78 -13.70 -3.66
N PRO A 212 15.61 -12.49 -3.14
CA PRO A 212 16.75 -11.63 -2.93
C PRO A 212 17.74 -12.39 -2.04
N GLN A 213 19.01 -12.31 -2.33
CA GLN A 213 20.03 -12.84 -1.42
C GLN A 213 19.84 -12.15 -0.07
N VAL A 214 19.38 -12.90 0.93
CA VAL A 214 19.17 -12.38 2.28
C VAL A 214 20.41 -12.76 3.11
N VAL A 215 21.05 -11.74 3.68
CA VAL A 215 22.17 -11.90 4.62
C VAL A 215 21.60 -11.94 6.03
N HIS A 216 21.93 -13.00 6.78
CA HIS A 216 21.44 -13.19 8.15
C HIS A 216 22.52 -12.94 9.19
N ASN A 217 22.17 -12.17 10.25
CA ASN A 217 22.99 -11.98 11.47
C ASN A 217 24.39 -11.35 11.25
N HIS A 218 24.65 -10.76 10.09
CA HIS A 218 25.91 -10.04 9.83
C HIS A 218 25.81 -8.53 10.05
N LEU A 219 24.60 -8.01 10.08
CA LEU A 219 24.28 -6.59 10.27
C LEU A 219 23.24 -6.44 11.37
N HIS A 220 23.16 -5.25 11.97
CA HIS A 220 22.13 -4.90 12.94
C HIS A 220 21.24 -3.78 12.43
N CYS A 221 19.94 -3.93 12.58
CA CYS A 221 18.99 -2.89 12.23
C CYS A 221 19.08 -1.72 13.24
N GLY A 222 19.41 -0.52 12.76
CA GLY A 222 19.48 0.69 13.57
C GLY A 222 18.13 1.30 13.93
N ASN A 223 17.02 0.77 13.42
CA ASN A 223 15.69 1.29 13.70
C ASN A 223 15.19 0.74 15.06
N PRO A 224 15.03 1.59 16.10
CA PRO A 224 14.60 1.15 17.43
C PRO A 224 13.17 0.61 17.48
N ARG A 225 12.37 0.84 16.41
CA ARG A 225 11.00 0.30 16.26
C ARG A 225 10.95 -0.94 15.40
N CYS A 226 12.08 -1.46 14.97
CA CYS A 226 12.11 -2.71 14.21
C CYS A 226 11.78 -3.89 15.12
N ILE A 227 11.02 -4.85 14.60
CA ILE A 227 10.71 -6.08 15.36
C ILE A 227 11.99 -6.79 15.81
N THR A 228 13.06 -6.78 15.02
CA THR A 228 14.34 -7.43 15.34
C THR A 228 15.17 -6.70 16.40
N THR A 229 14.81 -5.47 16.75
CA THR A 229 15.39 -4.75 17.90
C THR A 229 14.58 -4.96 19.19
N ILE A 230 13.34 -5.40 19.06
CA ILE A 230 12.41 -5.68 20.18
C ILE A 230 12.44 -7.18 20.51
N GLU A 231 12.32 -8.04 19.52
CA GLU A 231 12.31 -9.50 19.66
C GLU A 231 13.70 -10.07 19.38
N GLN A 232 14.42 -10.41 20.44
CA GLN A 232 15.82 -10.88 20.37
C GLN A 232 15.98 -12.26 19.71
N GLU A 233 14.93 -13.06 19.66
CA GLU A 233 14.92 -14.38 19.03
C GLU A 233 14.80 -14.33 17.50
N LEU A 234 14.42 -13.17 16.92
CA LEU A 234 14.33 -13.02 15.48
C LEU A 234 15.71 -12.78 14.86
N PRO A 235 16.11 -13.55 13.84
CA PRO A 235 17.37 -13.31 13.15
C PRO A 235 17.35 -11.93 12.48
N GLN A 236 18.42 -11.20 12.60
CA GLN A 236 18.68 -10.02 11.82
C GLN A 236 18.80 -10.41 10.34
N ALA A 237 17.98 -9.87 9.47
CA ALA A 237 17.94 -10.27 8.07
C ALA A 237 17.86 -9.04 7.15
N PHE A 238 18.74 -9.03 6.14
CA PHE A 238 18.92 -7.89 5.26
C PHE A 238 19.00 -8.33 3.80
N ARG A 239 18.51 -7.50 2.90
CA ARG A 239 18.69 -7.67 1.46
C ARG A 239 19.61 -6.58 0.90
N PRO A 240 20.48 -6.89 -0.06
CA PRO A 240 21.31 -5.88 -0.70
C PRO A 240 20.44 -4.88 -1.48
N VAL A 241 20.93 -3.65 -1.59
CA VAL A 241 20.34 -2.60 -2.43
C VAL A 241 21.09 -2.58 -3.74
N GLU A 242 20.42 -2.93 -4.85
CA GLU A 242 21.06 -3.05 -6.18
C GLU A 242 21.68 -1.73 -6.65
N GLU A 243 21.03 -0.61 -6.37
CA GLU A 243 21.44 0.72 -6.78
C GLU A 243 22.59 1.32 -5.92
N LYS A 244 22.89 0.70 -4.75
CA LYS A 244 23.92 1.17 -3.81
C LYS A 244 24.78 -0.01 -3.35
N PRO A 245 25.86 -0.36 -4.07
CA PRO A 245 26.74 -1.45 -3.68
C PRO A 245 27.29 -1.26 -2.26
N GLY A 246 27.11 -2.29 -1.42
CA GLY A 246 27.51 -2.27 0.00
C GLY A 246 26.44 -1.83 0.97
N ALA A 247 25.33 -1.24 0.50
CA ALA A 247 24.19 -0.91 1.34
C ALA A 247 23.18 -2.08 1.40
N PHE A 248 22.51 -2.20 2.52
CA PHE A 248 21.52 -3.25 2.78
C PHE A 248 20.23 -2.65 3.36
N ARG A 249 19.11 -3.30 3.11
CA ARG A 249 17.83 -2.98 3.75
C ARG A 249 17.40 -4.10 4.68
N CYS A 250 16.94 -3.71 5.85
CA CYS A 250 16.29 -4.64 6.77
C CYS A 250 15.01 -5.17 6.16
N ILE A 251 14.85 -6.50 6.05
CA ILE A 251 13.64 -7.10 5.44
C ILE A 251 12.38 -6.93 6.27
N TYR A 252 12.51 -6.47 7.52
CA TYR A 252 11.37 -6.29 8.43
C TYR A 252 10.84 -4.87 8.47
N CYS A 253 11.69 -3.86 8.35
CA CYS A 253 11.28 -2.46 8.48
C CYS A 253 11.79 -1.53 7.38
N GLU A 254 12.51 -2.07 6.38
CA GLU A 254 13.08 -1.36 5.22
C GLU A 254 14.13 -0.27 5.57
N ALA A 255 14.56 -0.19 6.83
CA ALA A 255 15.64 0.70 7.23
C ALA A 255 16.93 0.38 6.47
N LEU A 256 17.57 1.42 5.92
CA LEU A 256 18.86 1.30 5.25
C LEU A 256 19.96 1.10 6.30
N VAL A 257 20.90 0.21 5.99
CA VAL A 257 22.10 -0.06 6.78
C VAL A 257 23.27 -0.08 5.81
N ASP A 258 24.25 0.76 6.08
CA ASP A 258 25.51 0.88 5.29
C ASP A 258 26.62 0.05 5.94
#